data_f0988a268e15b1e8f760c95ac59c170e
#
_entry.id   f0988a268e15b1e8f760c95ac59c170e
#
_cell.length_a   1.000
_cell.length_b   1.000
_cell.length_c   1.000
_cell.angle_alpha   90.00
_cell.angle_beta   90.00
_cell.angle_gamma   90.00
#
_symmetry.space_group_name_H-M   'P 1'
#
loop_
_entity.id
_entity.type
_entity.pdbx_description
1 polymer ?
#
loop_
_entity_poly.entity_id
_entity_poly.type
_entity_poly.pdbx_seq_one_letter_code
_entity_poly.pdbx_strand_id
1 'polypeptide(L)'
;MSALLAKLAQPLRKGEVEDLRGLHIDEPLALDAARLPNVDFTGATFKAPLTLRGATFQGLTWFTGCTFNASVDFSGSLFLSDARFERARFAQTCVFSGAEFHGVACFDRAEFANAAFLDRLTCYGNLSLDRTRFAAALSLQDSECFGGLWCNETTFAGRADLQGLEVHGRTWLVGAEVGQESTSTAAERLLGSIRRYGYDWV
;
A
#
# COMPACT_ATOMS: atom_id res chain seq x y z
N MET A 1 -22.24 10.86 5.47
CA MET A 1 -21.35 11.30 4.37
C MET A 1 -20.99 12.79 4.45
N SER A 2 -21.93 13.75 4.44
CA SER A 2 -21.63 15.19 4.45
C SER A 2 -20.77 15.64 5.65
N ALA A 3 -21.01 15.12 6.84
CA ALA A 3 -20.27 15.46 8.05
C ALA A 3 -18.79 14.99 7.99
N LEU A 4 -18.51 13.82 7.42
CA LEU A 4 -17.15 13.30 7.23
C LEU A 4 -16.39 14.14 6.21
N LEU A 5 -17.03 14.45 5.06
CA LEU A 5 -16.41 15.31 4.05
C LEU A 5 -16.13 16.72 4.60
N ALA A 6 -17.04 17.27 5.40
CA ALA A 6 -16.84 18.56 6.06
C ALA A 6 -15.65 18.53 7.04
N LYS A 7 -15.47 17.44 7.78
CA LYS A 7 -14.31 17.23 8.68
C LYS A 7 -13.00 17.18 7.89
N LEU A 8 -12.94 16.36 6.83
CA LEU A 8 -11.74 16.20 6.01
C LEU A 8 -11.35 17.47 5.23
N ALA A 9 -12.30 18.36 4.99
CA ALA A 9 -12.06 19.64 4.31
C ALA A 9 -11.58 20.76 5.27
N GLN A 10 -11.61 20.55 6.59
CA GLN A 10 -11.18 21.57 7.54
C GLN A 10 -9.64 21.64 7.60
N PRO A 11 -9.08 22.87 7.59
CA PRO A 11 -7.66 23.03 7.79
C PRO A 11 -7.30 22.68 9.23
N LEU A 12 -6.43 21.70 9.41
CA LEU A 12 -5.85 21.35 10.72
C LEU A 12 -4.68 22.28 11.07
N ARG A 13 -4.45 22.52 12.36
CA ARG A 13 -3.22 23.15 12.81
C ARG A 13 -2.04 22.21 12.61
N LYS A 14 -0.84 22.79 12.54
CA LYS A 14 0.38 21.98 12.39
C LYS A 14 0.51 20.95 13.53
N GLY A 15 0.60 19.68 13.18
CA GLY A 15 0.72 18.57 14.12
C GLY A 15 -0.61 17.97 14.59
N GLU A 16 -1.75 18.55 14.25
CA GLU A 16 -3.05 17.93 14.51
C GLU A 16 -3.31 16.79 13.52
N VAL A 17 -4.09 15.81 13.98
CA VAL A 17 -4.49 14.64 13.21
C VAL A 17 -6.01 14.57 13.24
N GLU A 18 -6.63 14.38 12.08
CA GLU A 18 -8.06 14.09 12.04
C GLU A 18 -8.29 12.65 12.51
N ASP A 19 -8.92 12.52 13.67
CA ASP A 19 -9.20 11.22 14.29
C ASP A 19 -10.48 10.59 13.71
N LEU A 20 -10.28 9.56 12.90
CA LEU A 20 -11.34 8.77 12.24
C LEU A 20 -11.22 7.28 12.60
N ARG A 21 -10.58 6.98 13.73
CA ARG A 21 -10.34 5.60 14.18
C ARG A 21 -11.62 4.85 14.43
N GLY A 22 -11.63 3.59 13.99
CA GLY A 22 -12.78 2.68 14.18
C GLY A 22 -14.04 3.10 13.43
N LEU A 23 -13.97 4.08 12.53
CA LEU A 23 -15.12 4.57 11.79
C LEU A 23 -15.73 3.47 10.90
N HIS A 24 -17.05 3.41 10.83
CA HIS A 24 -17.77 2.54 9.91
C HIS A 24 -18.37 3.36 8.79
N ILE A 25 -17.96 3.05 7.56
CA ILE A 25 -18.36 3.77 6.34
C ILE A 25 -19.15 2.79 5.47
N ASP A 26 -20.48 2.93 5.50
CA ASP A 26 -21.40 2.02 4.82
C ASP A 26 -21.75 2.47 3.39
N GLU A 27 -21.48 3.73 3.05
CA GLU A 27 -21.77 4.32 1.74
C GLU A 27 -20.48 4.57 0.94
N PRO A 28 -20.53 4.61 -0.40
CA PRO A 28 -19.37 4.97 -1.20
C PRO A 28 -18.78 6.32 -0.79
N LEU A 29 -17.46 6.36 -0.65
CA LEU A 29 -16.72 7.57 -0.28
C LEU A 29 -15.79 7.94 -1.44
N ALA A 30 -16.07 9.08 -2.09
CA ALA A 30 -15.24 9.63 -3.14
C ALA A 30 -14.47 10.85 -2.61
N LEU A 31 -13.14 10.74 -2.61
CA LEU A 31 -12.19 11.76 -2.19
C LEU A 31 -11.15 12.00 -3.28
N ASP A 32 -11.55 11.84 -4.54
CA ASP A 32 -10.68 12.03 -5.69
C ASP A 32 -10.13 13.46 -5.71
N ALA A 33 -8.82 13.60 -5.95
CA ALA A 33 -8.10 14.88 -5.97
C ALA A 33 -8.20 15.69 -4.65
N ALA A 34 -8.71 15.10 -3.56
CA ALA A 34 -8.80 15.78 -2.27
C ALA A 34 -7.41 16.05 -1.69
N ARG A 35 -7.30 17.14 -0.93
CA ARG A 35 -6.11 17.44 -0.11
C ARG A 35 -6.45 17.10 1.33
N LEU A 36 -5.89 15.99 1.80
CA LEU A 36 -6.18 15.46 3.12
C LEU A 36 -5.04 15.84 4.09
N PRO A 37 -5.37 16.30 5.31
CA PRO A 37 -4.37 16.58 6.35
C PRO A 37 -3.76 15.26 6.86
N ASN A 38 -3.11 15.30 8.05
CA ASN A 38 -2.85 14.08 8.80
C ASN A 38 -4.16 13.40 9.14
N VAL A 39 -4.34 12.12 8.76
CA VAL A 39 -5.58 11.38 9.00
C VAL A 39 -5.29 10.03 9.65
N ASP A 40 -6.07 9.70 10.66
CA ASP A 40 -5.98 8.40 11.33
C ASP A 40 -7.29 7.61 11.17
N PHE A 41 -7.29 6.66 10.25
CA PHE A 41 -8.37 5.69 10.03
C PHE A 41 -8.14 4.35 10.73
N THR A 42 -7.18 4.27 11.66
CA THR A 42 -6.84 2.99 12.32
C THR A 42 -8.07 2.22 12.74
N GLY A 43 -8.19 0.97 12.28
CA GLY A 43 -9.32 0.08 12.58
C GLY A 43 -10.64 0.45 11.91
N ALA A 44 -10.67 1.43 11.01
CA ALA A 44 -11.90 1.77 10.29
C ALA A 44 -12.35 0.65 9.34
N THR A 45 -13.66 0.58 9.08
CA THR A 45 -14.27 -0.39 8.18
C THR A 45 -14.99 0.33 7.04
N PHE A 46 -14.57 0.05 5.82
CA PHE A 46 -15.16 0.56 4.59
C PHE A 46 -15.99 -0.56 3.95
N LYS A 47 -17.32 -0.51 4.06
CA LYS A 47 -18.21 -1.53 3.48
C LYS A 47 -18.53 -1.28 2.00
N ALA A 48 -18.41 -0.04 1.56
CA ALA A 48 -18.65 0.40 0.19
C ALA A 48 -17.35 0.91 -0.46
N PRO A 49 -17.32 1.11 -1.77
CA PRO A 49 -16.12 1.55 -2.48
C PRO A 49 -15.56 2.87 -1.94
N LEU A 50 -14.21 2.93 -1.87
CA LEU A 50 -13.45 4.13 -1.52
C LEU A 50 -12.61 4.53 -2.74
N THR A 51 -12.74 5.79 -3.18
CA THR A 51 -11.89 6.33 -4.24
C THR A 51 -11.13 7.55 -3.75
N LEU A 52 -9.82 7.54 -4.00
CA LEU A 52 -8.84 8.54 -3.58
C LEU A 52 -7.90 8.89 -4.75
N ARG A 53 -8.39 8.77 -5.98
CA ARG A 53 -7.59 8.98 -7.19
C ARG A 53 -7.00 10.38 -7.24
N GLY A 54 -5.67 10.46 -7.35
CA GLY A 54 -4.96 11.74 -7.36
C GLY A 54 -5.09 12.54 -6.06
N ALA A 55 -5.53 11.92 -4.96
CA ALA A 55 -5.61 12.59 -3.67
C ALA A 55 -4.20 12.89 -3.12
N THR A 56 -4.06 13.98 -2.38
CA THR A 56 -2.81 14.35 -1.71
C THR A 56 -2.97 14.23 -0.20
N PHE A 57 -2.20 13.34 0.42
CA PHE A 57 -2.07 13.21 1.86
C PHE A 57 -0.90 14.09 2.33
N GLN A 58 -1.21 15.16 3.03
CA GLN A 58 -0.24 16.21 3.38
C GLN A 58 0.72 15.84 4.53
N GLY A 59 0.40 14.77 5.26
CA GLY A 59 1.21 14.30 6.38
C GLY A 59 1.02 12.82 6.65
N LEU A 60 1.29 12.42 7.89
CA LEU A 60 1.16 11.02 8.31
C LEU A 60 -0.26 10.50 8.08
N THR A 61 -0.35 9.31 7.52
CA THR A 61 -1.62 8.68 7.16
C THR A 61 -1.67 7.27 7.70
N TRP A 62 -2.68 6.98 8.54
CA TRP A 62 -2.87 5.66 9.12
C TRP A 62 -4.13 4.99 8.59
N PHE A 63 -3.95 3.87 7.92
CA PHE A 63 -4.96 2.86 7.59
C PHE A 63 -4.67 1.53 8.30
N THR A 64 -3.93 1.60 9.42
CA THR A 64 -3.52 0.42 10.19
C THR A 64 -4.74 -0.36 10.65
N GLY A 65 -4.78 -1.67 10.34
CA GLY A 65 -5.89 -2.56 10.71
C GLY A 65 -7.24 -2.21 10.08
N CYS A 66 -7.26 -1.35 9.05
CA CYS A 66 -8.49 -1.07 8.31
C CYS A 66 -9.02 -2.31 7.59
N THR A 67 -10.34 -2.38 7.44
CA THR A 67 -11.00 -3.40 6.63
C THR A 67 -11.71 -2.76 5.45
N PHE A 68 -11.27 -3.09 4.23
CA PHE A 68 -11.87 -2.65 2.98
C PHE A 68 -12.68 -3.81 2.39
N ASN A 69 -14.00 -3.81 2.61
CA ASN A 69 -14.90 -4.88 2.12
C ASN A 69 -15.28 -4.72 0.65
N ALA A 70 -15.07 -3.56 0.08
CA ALA A 70 -15.27 -3.24 -1.32
C ALA A 70 -13.96 -2.81 -1.97
N SER A 71 -13.99 -2.49 -3.26
CA SER A 71 -12.81 -2.02 -4.00
C SER A 71 -12.31 -0.68 -3.46
N VAL A 72 -10.99 -0.51 -3.49
CA VAL A 72 -10.34 0.74 -3.09
C VAL A 72 -9.38 1.19 -4.19
N ASP A 73 -9.41 2.49 -4.50
CA ASP A 73 -8.62 3.08 -5.58
C ASP A 73 -7.83 4.30 -5.08
N PHE A 74 -6.51 4.11 -4.92
CA PHE A 74 -5.51 5.14 -4.61
C PHE A 74 -4.67 5.53 -5.82
N SER A 75 -5.14 5.24 -7.05
CA SER A 75 -4.33 5.49 -8.24
C SER A 75 -3.93 6.97 -8.35
N GLY A 76 -2.63 7.20 -8.63
CA GLY A 76 -2.04 8.53 -8.73
C GLY A 76 -2.07 9.36 -7.45
N SER A 77 -2.36 8.77 -6.28
CA SER A 77 -2.32 9.48 -5.00
C SER A 77 -0.91 9.85 -4.60
N LEU A 78 -0.76 10.98 -3.91
CA LEU A 78 0.50 11.49 -3.38
C LEU A 78 0.49 11.46 -1.85
N PHE A 79 1.40 10.71 -1.25
CA PHE A 79 1.63 10.65 0.20
C PHE A 79 2.91 11.40 0.53
N LEU A 80 2.79 12.60 1.12
CA LEU A 80 3.93 13.47 1.44
C LEU A 80 4.70 13.04 2.70
N SER A 81 4.25 12.01 3.39
CA SER A 81 4.89 11.43 4.57
C SER A 81 4.64 9.92 4.59
N ASP A 82 4.89 9.26 5.73
CA ASP A 82 4.63 7.82 5.87
C ASP A 82 3.15 7.49 5.69
N ALA A 83 2.90 6.41 4.97
CA ALA A 83 1.57 5.82 4.79
C ALA A 83 1.54 4.42 5.40
N ARG A 84 0.68 4.23 6.40
CA ARG A 84 0.61 3.08 7.27
C ARG A 84 -0.61 2.21 6.97
N PHE A 85 -0.39 1.06 6.32
CA PHE A 85 -1.42 0.07 5.98
C PHE A 85 -1.19 -1.26 6.71
N GLU A 86 -0.42 -1.26 7.81
CA GLU A 86 -0.11 -2.49 8.54
C GLU A 86 -1.39 -3.19 8.97
N ARG A 87 -1.46 -4.51 8.76
CA ARG A 87 -2.61 -5.35 9.09
C ARG A 87 -3.92 -4.92 8.42
N ALA A 88 -3.87 -4.08 7.40
CA ALA A 88 -5.06 -3.74 6.61
C ALA A 88 -5.54 -4.97 5.82
N ARG A 89 -6.85 -5.09 5.64
CA ARG A 89 -7.49 -6.18 4.91
C ARG A 89 -8.22 -5.63 3.70
N PHE A 90 -7.80 -6.06 2.51
CA PHE A 90 -8.39 -5.70 1.23
C PHE A 90 -9.17 -6.89 0.69
N ALA A 91 -10.49 -6.91 0.89
CA ALA A 91 -11.35 -8.02 0.48
C ALA A 91 -11.61 -8.03 -1.03
N GLN A 92 -11.51 -6.89 -1.69
CA GLN A 92 -11.70 -6.73 -3.14
C GLN A 92 -10.46 -6.11 -3.78
N THR A 93 -10.52 -5.85 -5.08
CA THR A 93 -9.43 -5.23 -5.84
C THR A 93 -8.96 -3.92 -5.20
N CYS A 94 -7.64 -3.80 -5.10
CA CYS A 94 -6.96 -2.63 -4.55
C CYS A 94 -6.02 -2.06 -5.61
N VAL A 95 -6.09 -0.73 -5.83
CA VAL A 95 -5.30 -0.05 -6.86
C VAL A 95 -4.47 1.07 -6.24
N PHE A 96 -3.15 1.02 -6.42
CA PHE A 96 -2.18 2.07 -6.10
C PHE A 96 -1.36 2.48 -7.33
N SER A 97 -1.83 2.11 -8.54
CA SER A 97 -1.07 2.37 -9.76
C SER A 97 -0.75 3.85 -9.93
N GLY A 98 0.53 4.17 -10.13
CA GLY A 98 1.01 5.54 -10.25
C GLY A 98 0.97 6.35 -8.94
N ALA A 99 0.75 5.71 -7.79
CA ALA A 99 0.86 6.38 -6.50
C ALA A 99 2.31 6.72 -6.16
N GLU A 100 2.50 7.83 -5.44
CA GLU A 100 3.82 8.33 -5.04
C GLU A 100 3.89 8.45 -3.52
N PHE A 101 4.91 7.84 -2.90
CA PHE A 101 5.16 7.85 -1.46
C PHE A 101 6.49 8.53 -1.16
N HIS A 102 6.46 9.70 -0.50
CA HIS A 102 7.68 10.40 -0.10
C HIS A 102 8.29 9.83 1.19
N GLY A 103 7.48 9.21 2.03
CA GLY A 103 7.92 8.46 3.21
C GLY A 103 7.89 6.96 2.99
N VAL A 104 7.78 6.22 4.08
CA VAL A 104 7.61 4.76 4.07
C VAL A 104 6.20 4.40 3.63
N ALA A 105 6.08 3.48 2.67
CA ALA A 105 4.82 2.80 2.34
C ALA A 105 4.82 1.44 3.05
N CYS A 106 4.10 1.34 4.18
CA CYS A 106 4.13 0.16 5.02
C CYS A 106 2.83 -0.65 4.91
N PHE A 107 2.94 -1.86 4.37
CA PHE A 107 1.85 -2.84 4.25
C PHE A 107 2.10 -4.09 5.09
N ASP A 108 2.96 -4.01 6.11
CA ASP A 108 3.34 -5.17 6.91
C ASP A 108 2.13 -5.92 7.45
N ARG A 109 2.11 -7.23 7.23
CA ARG A 109 1.01 -8.11 7.65
C ARG A 109 -0.35 -7.74 7.06
N ALA A 110 -0.39 -6.96 5.99
CA ALA A 110 -1.63 -6.71 5.26
C ALA A 110 -2.08 -7.97 4.50
N GLU A 111 -3.37 -8.07 4.27
CA GLU A 111 -3.98 -9.18 3.54
C GLU A 111 -4.72 -8.66 2.31
N PHE A 112 -4.30 -9.11 1.14
CA PHE A 112 -4.96 -8.85 -0.15
C PHE A 112 -5.66 -10.12 -0.61
N ALA A 113 -6.99 -10.18 -0.41
CA ALA A 113 -7.79 -11.34 -0.80
C ALA A 113 -8.04 -11.38 -2.31
N ASN A 114 -7.93 -10.26 -2.99
CA ASN A 114 -8.13 -10.11 -4.44
C ASN A 114 -6.92 -9.41 -5.08
N ALA A 115 -6.98 -9.11 -6.39
CA ALA A 115 -5.88 -8.52 -7.13
C ALA A 115 -5.44 -7.16 -6.54
N ALA A 116 -4.13 -6.95 -6.46
CA ALA A 116 -3.49 -5.71 -6.04
C ALA A 116 -2.65 -5.16 -7.20
N PHE A 117 -2.92 -3.92 -7.60
CA PHE A 117 -2.22 -3.23 -8.67
C PHE A 117 -1.42 -2.06 -8.10
N LEU A 118 -0.10 -2.18 -8.10
CA LEU A 118 0.85 -1.19 -7.64
C LEU A 118 1.80 -0.76 -8.78
N ASP A 119 1.33 -0.83 -10.02
CA ASP A 119 2.13 -0.53 -11.20
C ASP A 119 2.53 0.95 -11.24
N ARG A 120 3.74 1.24 -11.72
CA ARG A 120 4.29 2.60 -11.83
C ARG A 120 4.22 3.37 -10.51
N LEU A 121 4.27 2.66 -9.39
CA LEU A 121 4.39 3.24 -8.06
C LEU A 121 5.81 3.79 -7.87
N THR A 122 5.93 4.96 -7.25
CA THR A 122 7.22 5.52 -6.84
C THR A 122 7.27 5.60 -5.32
N CYS A 123 8.27 5.00 -4.69
CA CYS A 123 8.47 5.05 -3.25
C CYS A 123 9.87 5.59 -2.93
N TYR A 124 9.95 6.80 -2.38
CA TYR A 124 11.23 7.41 -1.98
C TYR A 124 11.74 6.83 -0.66
N GLY A 125 10.85 6.46 0.25
CA GLY A 125 11.17 5.65 1.43
C GLY A 125 11.22 4.15 1.10
N ASN A 126 11.07 3.29 2.11
CA ASN A 126 10.95 1.86 1.88
C ASN A 126 9.53 1.48 1.50
N LEU A 127 9.39 0.58 0.51
CA LEU A 127 8.17 -0.20 0.33
C LEU A 127 8.28 -1.45 1.19
N SER A 128 7.50 -1.53 2.26
CA SER A 128 7.50 -2.66 3.18
C SER A 128 6.25 -3.51 2.99
N LEU A 129 6.48 -4.78 2.67
CA LEU A 129 5.49 -5.83 2.47
C LEU A 129 5.75 -7.01 3.43
N ASP A 130 6.49 -6.79 4.52
CA ASP A 130 6.89 -7.86 5.45
C ASP A 130 5.67 -8.62 5.98
N ARG A 131 5.69 -9.96 5.85
CA ARG A 131 4.59 -10.84 6.26
C ARG A 131 3.25 -10.54 5.60
N THR A 132 3.25 -9.81 4.49
CA THR A 132 2.06 -9.52 3.71
C THR A 132 1.61 -10.76 2.96
N ARG A 133 0.30 -10.95 2.84
CA ARG A 133 -0.29 -12.05 2.09
C ARG A 133 -1.05 -11.55 0.88
N PHE A 134 -0.61 -11.97 -0.30
CA PHE A 134 -1.33 -11.79 -1.56
C PHE A 134 -1.99 -13.10 -1.96
N ALA A 135 -3.31 -13.23 -1.75
CA ALA A 135 -4.05 -14.44 -2.10
C ALA A 135 -4.32 -14.56 -3.61
N ALA A 136 -4.35 -13.43 -4.31
CA ALA A 136 -4.52 -13.34 -5.77
C ALA A 136 -3.32 -12.63 -6.41
N ALA A 137 -3.49 -12.11 -7.64
CA ALA A 137 -2.40 -11.48 -8.37
C ALA A 137 -1.92 -10.18 -7.72
N LEU A 138 -0.60 -9.98 -7.70
CA LEU A 138 0.08 -8.72 -7.43
C LEU A 138 0.76 -8.24 -8.72
N SER A 139 0.61 -6.96 -9.04
CA SER A 139 1.41 -6.29 -10.07
C SER A 139 2.15 -5.10 -9.48
N LEU A 140 3.47 -5.02 -9.74
CA LEU A 140 4.38 -3.93 -9.40
C LEU A 140 5.18 -3.51 -10.65
N GLN A 141 4.56 -3.65 -11.84
CA GLN A 141 5.23 -3.38 -13.11
C GLN A 141 5.70 -1.93 -13.18
N ASP A 142 6.93 -1.74 -13.70
CA ASP A 142 7.53 -0.41 -13.95
C ASP A 142 7.51 0.51 -12.71
N SER A 143 7.58 -0.06 -11.51
CA SER A 143 7.62 0.68 -10.25
C SER A 143 9.04 0.95 -9.81
N GLU A 144 9.24 1.96 -8.95
CA GLU A 144 10.56 2.39 -8.49
C GLU A 144 10.59 2.59 -6.97
N CYS A 145 11.53 1.91 -6.31
CA CYS A 145 11.75 1.97 -4.86
C CYS A 145 13.15 2.52 -4.57
N PHE A 146 13.25 3.78 -4.16
CA PHE A 146 14.53 4.42 -3.84
C PHE A 146 15.09 3.98 -2.49
N GLY A 147 14.25 3.83 -1.46
CA GLY A 147 14.68 3.40 -0.13
C GLY A 147 14.98 1.91 -0.06
N GLY A 148 14.10 1.07 -0.56
CA GLY A 148 14.26 -0.38 -0.60
C GLY A 148 12.93 -1.12 -0.68
N LEU A 149 13.03 -2.44 -0.88
CA LEU A 149 11.88 -3.36 -0.94
C LEU A 149 12.04 -4.43 0.13
N TRP A 150 11.11 -4.48 1.06
CA TRP A 150 11.09 -5.43 2.17
C TRP A 150 9.93 -6.40 2.00
N CYS A 151 10.24 -7.67 1.78
CA CYS A 151 9.27 -8.74 1.54
C CYS A 151 9.58 -9.97 2.41
N ASN A 152 10.08 -9.78 3.64
CA ASN A 152 10.39 -10.91 4.50
C ASN A 152 9.12 -11.67 4.87
N GLU A 153 9.16 -13.00 4.79
CA GLU A 153 8.03 -13.88 5.10
C GLU A 153 6.74 -13.48 4.33
N THR A 154 6.87 -12.81 3.17
CA THR A 154 5.75 -12.42 2.32
C THR A 154 5.25 -13.62 1.52
N THR A 155 3.94 -13.82 1.46
CA THR A 155 3.32 -14.90 0.69
C THR A 155 2.66 -14.36 -0.57
N PHE A 156 3.15 -14.78 -1.73
CA PHE A 156 2.55 -14.52 -3.04
C PHE A 156 1.84 -15.80 -3.52
N ALA A 157 0.59 -16.03 -3.06
CA ALA A 157 -0.17 -17.23 -3.45
C ALA A 157 -0.62 -17.20 -4.91
N GLY A 158 -0.88 -16.01 -5.45
CA GLY A 158 -1.15 -15.77 -6.86
C GLY A 158 0.10 -15.39 -7.65
N ARG A 159 -0.11 -14.94 -8.90
CA ARG A 159 0.99 -14.43 -9.74
C ARG A 159 1.52 -13.12 -9.18
N ALA A 160 2.83 -13.03 -8.98
CA ALA A 160 3.54 -11.77 -8.73
C ALA A 160 4.21 -11.31 -10.03
N ASP A 161 3.82 -10.14 -10.53
CA ASP A 161 4.40 -9.53 -11.72
C ASP A 161 5.23 -8.31 -11.30
N LEU A 162 6.56 -8.46 -11.38
CA LEU A 162 7.55 -7.45 -10.98
C LEU A 162 8.36 -6.94 -12.18
N GLN A 163 7.86 -7.12 -13.40
CA GLN A 163 8.57 -6.71 -14.60
C GLN A 163 8.84 -5.21 -14.59
N GLY A 164 10.09 -4.82 -14.79
CA GLY A 164 10.47 -3.41 -14.82
C GLY A 164 10.59 -2.75 -13.46
N LEU A 165 10.35 -3.48 -12.35
CA LEU A 165 10.57 -2.94 -11.00
C LEU A 165 12.04 -2.62 -10.78
N GLU A 166 12.33 -1.39 -10.32
CA GLU A 166 13.67 -0.92 -9.96
C GLU A 166 13.77 -0.68 -8.45
N VAL A 167 14.82 -1.23 -7.82
CA VAL A 167 15.08 -1.05 -6.39
C VAL A 167 16.48 -0.51 -6.19
N HIS A 168 16.60 0.73 -5.70
CA HIS A 168 17.86 1.42 -5.47
C HIS A 168 18.45 1.13 -4.08
N GLY A 169 17.59 0.91 -3.09
CA GLY A 169 17.99 0.52 -1.74
C GLY A 169 18.14 -0.98 -1.57
N ARG A 170 17.91 -1.47 -0.36
CA ARG A 170 18.04 -2.89 -0.02
C ARG A 170 16.82 -3.68 -0.48
N THR A 171 17.06 -4.90 -0.96
CA THR A 171 16.00 -5.87 -1.25
C THR A 171 16.07 -7.03 -0.26
N TRP A 172 15.01 -7.24 0.51
CA TRP A 172 14.90 -8.29 1.52
C TRP A 172 13.76 -9.22 1.17
N LEU A 173 14.08 -10.50 0.92
CA LEU A 173 13.14 -11.56 0.53
C LEU A 173 13.26 -12.80 1.44
N VAL A 174 13.83 -12.66 2.63
CA VAL A 174 14.03 -13.79 3.54
C VAL A 174 12.69 -14.43 3.90
N GLY A 175 12.54 -15.72 3.60
CA GLY A 175 11.30 -16.45 3.88
C GLY A 175 10.13 -16.09 2.96
N ALA A 176 10.36 -15.34 1.86
CA ALA A 176 9.30 -15.08 0.88
C ALA A 176 8.86 -16.37 0.17
N GLU A 177 7.55 -16.52 -0.04
CA GLU A 177 6.94 -17.70 -0.67
C GLU A 177 6.18 -17.31 -1.93
N VAL A 178 6.33 -18.08 -3.01
CA VAL A 178 5.60 -17.89 -4.28
C VAL A 178 4.88 -19.17 -4.67
N GLY A 179 3.57 -19.16 -4.56
CA GLY A 179 2.76 -20.36 -4.83
C GLY A 179 3.14 -21.51 -3.90
N GLN A 180 3.58 -22.64 -4.48
CA GLN A 180 4.07 -23.83 -3.76
C GLN A 180 5.59 -24.01 -3.90
N GLU A 181 6.30 -23.01 -4.38
CA GLU A 181 7.75 -23.07 -4.56
C GLU A 181 8.49 -22.99 -3.20
N SER A 182 9.66 -23.62 -3.13
CA SER A 182 10.53 -23.45 -1.94
C SER A 182 10.97 -22.00 -1.82
N THR A 183 11.24 -21.54 -0.59
CA THR A 183 11.61 -20.15 -0.32
C THR A 183 12.84 -19.69 -1.13
N SER A 184 13.86 -20.53 -1.31
CA SER A 184 15.04 -20.20 -2.11
C SER A 184 14.70 -20.00 -3.59
N THR A 185 13.93 -20.91 -4.19
CA THR A 185 13.50 -20.84 -5.60
C THR A 185 12.59 -19.62 -5.82
N ALA A 186 11.70 -19.34 -4.88
CA ALA A 186 10.81 -18.19 -4.93
C ALA A 186 11.62 -16.88 -4.91
N ALA A 187 12.58 -16.76 -4.00
CA ALA A 187 13.44 -15.59 -3.89
C ALA A 187 14.25 -15.37 -5.18
N GLU A 188 14.89 -16.41 -5.73
CA GLU A 188 15.66 -16.33 -6.98
C GLU A 188 14.79 -15.87 -8.15
N ARG A 189 13.56 -16.39 -8.26
CA ARG A 189 12.64 -16.01 -9.32
C ARG A 189 12.20 -14.55 -9.22
N LEU A 190 11.86 -14.09 -8.02
CA LEU A 190 11.49 -12.69 -7.78
C LEU A 190 12.67 -11.77 -8.09
N LEU A 191 13.87 -12.10 -7.59
CA LEU A 191 15.08 -11.32 -7.85
C LEU A 191 15.41 -11.22 -9.34
N GLY A 192 15.16 -12.28 -10.11
CA GLY A 192 15.40 -12.29 -11.56
C GLY A 192 14.54 -11.29 -12.34
N SER A 193 13.43 -10.83 -11.75
CA SER A 193 12.50 -9.86 -12.37
C SER A 193 12.73 -8.42 -11.93
N ILE A 194 13.61 -8.19 -10.94
CA ILE A 194 13.87 -6.87 -10.34
C ILE A 194 15.21 -6.33 -10.82
N ARG A 195 15.25 -5.06 -11.23
CA ARG A 195 16.50 -4.32 -11.42
C ARG A 195 16.96 -3.76 -10.09
N ARG A 196 18.11 -4.25 -9.59
CA ARG A 196 18.62 -3.92 -8.26
C ARG A 196 19.92 -3.16 -8.34
N TYR A 197 20.00 -2.10 -7.56
CA TYR A 197 21.19 -1.24 -7.46
C TYR A 197 21.81 -1.27 -6.05
N GLY A 198 21.12 -1.87 -5.08
CA GLY A 198 21.53 -2.02 -3.69
C GLY A 198 21.96 -3.44 -3.32
N TYR A 199 21.92 -3.75 -2.03
CA TYR A 199 22.27 -5.06 -1.49
C TYR A 199 21.03 -5.94 -1.30
N ASP A 200 21.20 -7.25 -1.51
CA ASP A 200 20.14 -8.25 -1.33
C ASP A 200 20.34 -9.10 -0.08
N TRP A 201 19.23 -9.50 0.53
CA TRP A 201 19.16 -10.51 1.58
C TRP A 201 18.05 -11.51 1.20
N VAL A 202 18.44 -12.75 0.94
CA VAL A 202 17.56 -13.83 0.48
C VAL A 202 17.65 -15.04 1.38
#